data_8ba68a354c6393e0ffd55502ec1944ca
#
_entry.id   8ba68a354c6393e0ffd55502ec1944ca
#
_cell.length_a   1.000
_cell.length_b   1.000
_cell.length_c   1.000
_cell.angle_alpha   90.00
_cell.angle_beta   90.00
_cell.angle_gamma   90.00
#
_symmetry.space_group_name_H-M   'P 1'
#
loop_
_entity.id
_entity.type
_entity.pdbx_description
1 polymer ?
#
loop_
_entity_poly.entity_id
_entity_poly.type
_entity_poly.pdbx_seq_one_letter_code
_entity_poly.pdbx_strand_id
1 'polypeptide(L)'
;IGFLIWGIFLSGSITAFLHGPSLVIVLGGTIAATFISYPLKKVINTLKIVKNAFTTSSLPAGNVINQIIDLSNIARKEGLLALEEAGEKIDDLFLKKGIMLIVDGTDPELVRNILETELAFLEDRHREGQGMFETMGTFAPAFGMIGTLIGLINMLKDLDDPSSVGPNMSVALITTFYGSVFANLIFIPIANKLKG
;
A
#
# COMPACT_ATOMS: atom_id res chain seq x y z
N ILE A 1 -7.12 -14.56 -3.07
CA ILE A 1 -8.46 -13.93 -3.13
C ILE A 1 -9.40 -14.82 -3.95
N GLY A 2 -9.00 -15.26 -5.18
CA GLY A 2 -9.85 -16.09 -6.04
C GLY A 2 -10.36 -17.38 -5.40
N PHE A 3 -9.52 -18.12 -4.68
CA PHE A 3 -9.91 -19.33 -3.97
C PHE A 3 -10.91 -19.07 -2.84
N LEU A 4 -10.83 -17.93 -2.15
CA LEU A 4 -11.77 -17.56 -1.10
C LEU A 4 -13.15 -17.25 -1.70
N ILE A 5 -13.18 -16.46 -2.77
CA ILE A 5 -14.41 -16.15 -3.53
C ILE A 5 -15.04 -17.43 -4.06
N TRP A 6 -14.23 -18.34 -4.61
CA TRP A 6 -14.71 -19.63 -5.11
C TRP A 6 -15.24 -20.52 -4.00
N GLY A 7 -14.60 -20.57 -2.82
CA GLY A 7 -15.09 -21.27 -1.65
C GLY A 7 -16.45 -20.73 -1.16
N ILE A 8 -16.63 -19.41 -1.15
CA ILE A 8 -17.90 -18.77 -0.81
C ILE A 8 -18.99 -19.16 -1.84
N PHE A 9 -18.64 -19.13 -3.12
CA PHE A 9 -19.57 -19.51 -4.20
C PHE A 9 -20.03 -20.96 -4.09
N LEU A 10 -19.15 -21.87 -3.68
CA LEU A 10 -19.49 -23.28 -3.45
C LEU A 10 -20.34 -23.52 -2.19
N SER A 11 -20.24 -22.64 -1.17
CA SER A 11 -20.96 -22.79 0.09
C SER A 11 -22.35 -22.13 0.09
N GLY A 12 -22.69 -21.31 -0.92
CA GLY A 12 -23.99 -20.65 -0.99
C GLY A 12 -24.01 -19.38 -1.83
N SER A 13 -24.97 -18.49 -1.54
CA SER A 13 -25.13 -17.23 -2.27
C SER A 13 -24.14 -16.17 -1.79
N ILE A 14 -23.35 -15.60 -2.68
CA ILE A 14 -22.45 -14.47 -2.41
C ILE A 14 -23.23 -13.26 -1.86
N THR A 15 -24.48 -13.12 -2.23
CA THR A 15 -25.35 -12.01 -1.77
C THR A 15 -25.56 -12.02 -0.26
N ALA A 16 -25.50 -13.19 0.40
CA ALA A 16 -25.58 -13.30 1.87
C ALA A 16 -24.42 -12.62 2.59
N PHE A 17 -23.27 -12.48 1.91
CA PHE A 17 -22.08 -11.81 2.44
C PHE A 17 -22.03 -10.33 2.09
N LEU A 18 -22.93 -9.81 1.28
CA LEU A 18 -23.00 -8.39 0.92
C LEU A 18 -23.97 -7.67 1.87
N HIS A 19 -23.44 -7.09 2.93
CA HIS A 19 -24.22 -6.36 3.94
C HIS A 19 -23.69 -4.94 4.11
N GLY A 20 -24.43 -3.95 3.58
CA GLY A 20 -24.03 -2.54 3.56
C GLY A 20 -23.68 -1.97 4.94
N PRO A 21 -24.56 -2.11 5.96
CA PRO A 21 -24.28 -1.60 7.31
C PRO A 21 -22.99 -2.18 7.90
N SER A 22 -22.73 -3.48 7.75
CA SER A 22 -21.50 -4.12 8.23
C SER A 22 -20.24 -3.57 7.54
N LEU A 23 -20.34 -3.29 6.25
CA LEU A 23 -19.24 -2.70 5.48
C LEU A 23 -18.94 -1.27 5.94
N VAL A 24 -19.97 -0.46 6.23
CA VAL A 24 -19.81 0.90 6.78
C VAL A 24 -19.16 0.87 8.15
N ILE A 25 -19.53 -0.06 9.04
CA ILE A 25 -18.94 -0.19 10.37
C ILE A 25 -17.43 -0.50 10.23
N VAL A 26 -17.06 -1.50 9.44
CA VAL A 26 -15.68 -1.96 9.37
C VAL A 26 -14.81 -1.01 8.56
N LEU A 27 -15.15 -0.71 7.31
CA LEU A 27 -14.37 0.18 6.46
C LEU A 27 -14.45 1.64 6.92
N GLY A 28 -15.67 2.12 7.24
CA GLY A 28 -15.86 3.49 7.72
C GLY A 28 -15.11 3.73 9.03
N GLY A 29 -15.20 2.81 9.98
CA GLY A 29 -14.45 2.86 11.23
C GLY A 29 -12.93 2.83 11.01
N THR A 30 -12.44 1.90 10.18
CA THR A 30 -11.01 1.79 9.86
C THR A 30 -10.48 3.06 9.20
N ILE A 31 -11.19 3.59 8.21
CA ILE A 31 -10.81 4.81 7.50
C ILE A 31 -10.84 6.01 8.45
N ALA A 32 -11.90 6.18 9.25
CA ALA A 32 -12.00 7.26 10.21
C ALA A 32 -10.87 7.22 11.24
N ALA A 33 -10.57 6.06 11.82
CA ALA A 33 -9.46 5.88 12.76
C ALA A 33 -8.10 6.17 12.10
N THR A 34 -7.93 5.81 10.83
CA THR A 34 -6.71 6.12 10.06
C THR A 34 -6.55 7.63 9.88
N PHE A 35 -7.61 8.36 9.54
CA PHE A 35 -7.56 9.82 9.42
C PHE A 35 -7.30 10.54 10.74
N ILE A 36 -7.70 9.95 11.86
CA ILE A 36 -7.37 10.48 13.20
C ILE A 36 -5.89 10.22 13.52
N SER A 37 -5.36 9.07 13.12
CA SER A 37 -3.99 8.65 13.41
C SER A 37 -2.93 9.31 12.51
N TYR A 38 -3.29 9.69 11.28
CA TYR A 38 -2.38 10.22 10.28
C TYR A 38 -2.89 11.53 9.65
N PRO A 39 -2.00 12.52 9.39
CA PRO A 39 -2.39 13.74 8.67
C PRO A 39 -2.92 13.42 7.26
N LEU A 40 -3.96 14.13 6.83
CA LEU A 40 -4.62 13.97 5.52
C LEU A 40 -3.63 13.94 4.33
N LYS A 41 -2.62 14.81 4.36
CA LYS A 41 -1.58 14.86 3.32
C LYS A 41 -0.81 13.53 3.23
N LYS A 42 -0.51 12.89 4.36
CA LYS A 42 0.18 11.60 4.40
C LYS A 42 -0.69 10.49 3.82
N VAL A 43 -1.96 10.44 4.19
CA VAL A 43 -2.91 9.44 3.66
C VAL A 43 -3.01 9.53 2.13
N ILE A 44 -3.21 10.75 1.58
CA ILE A 44 -3.31 10.95 0.14
C ILE A 44 -2.00 10.58 -0.59
N ASN A 45 -0.85 10.96 -0.02
CA ASN A 45 0.44 10.63 -0.61
C ASN A 45 0.71 9.13 -0.61
N THR A 46 0.35 8.44 0.47
CA THR A 46 0.50 6.99 0.58
C THR A 46 -0.35 6.25 -0.47
N LEU A 47 -1.58 6.71 -0.73
CA LEU A 47 -2.42 6.14 -1.79
C LEU A 47 -1.78 6.29 -3.18
N LYS A 48 -1.09 7.41 -3.45
CA LYS A 48 -0.33 7.61 -4.71
C LYS A 48 0.87 6.67 -4.80
N ILE A 49 1.60 6.48 -3.69
CA ILE A 49 2.76 5.56 -3.62
C ILE A 49 2.31 4.13 -3.89
N VAL A 50 1.20 3.70 -3.28
CA VAL A 50 0.61 2.37 -3.53
C VAL A 50 0.28 2.18 -5.00
N LYS A 51 -0.41 3.15 -5.63
CA LYS A 51 -0.70 3.09 -7.06
C LYS A 51 0.57 2.88 -7.88
N ASN A 52 1.63 3.62 -7.58
CA ASN A 52 2.89 3.50 -8.29
C ASN A 52 3.58 2.14 -8.02
N ALA A 53 3.58 1.65 -6.78
CA ALA A 53 4.16 0.35 -6.42
C ALA A 53 3.48 -0.84 -7.14
N PHE A 54 2.24 -0.68 -7.60
CA PHE A 54 1.53 -1.69 -8.39
C PHE A 54 1.72 -1.52 -9.90
N THR A 55 2.07 -0.31 -10.36
CA THR A 55 2.21 0.01 -11.79
C THR A 55 3.66 0.02 -12.27
N THR A 56 4.62 0.30 -11.39
CA THR A 56 6.03 0.34 -11.77
C THR A 56 6.61 -1.07 -11.75
N SER A 57 6.97 -1.58 -12.91
CA SER A 57 7.79 -2.78 -13.03
C SER A 57 9.20 -2.41 -12.58
N SER A 58 9.69 -3.01 -11.50
CA SER A 58 11.10 -2.86 -11.11
C SER A 58 11.97 -3.40 -12.25
N LEU A 59 12.82 -2.55 -12.81
CA LEU A 59 13.85 -3.01 -13.73
C LEU A 59 14.71 -4.04 -12.99
N PRO A 60 15.02 -5.20 -13.59
CA PRO A 60 15.93 -6.16 -12.98
C PRO A 60 17.24 -5.45 -12.61
N ALA A 61 17.73 -5.63 -11.39
CA ALA A 61 18.95 -4.97 -10.91
C ALA A 61 20.15 -5.15 -11.87
N GLY A 62 20.20 -6.28 -12.58
CA GLY A 62 21.20 -6.53 -13.62
C GLY A 62 21.15 -5.54 -14.78
N ASN A 63 19.97 -5.08 -15.18
CA ASN A 63 19.85 -4.11 -16.27
C ASN A 63 20.37 -2.73 -15.84
N VAL A 64 20.09 -2.32 -14.60
CA VAL A 64 20.62 -1.05 -14.07
C VAL A 64 22.13 -1.08 -13.95
N ILE A 65 22.72 -2.19 -13.50
CA ILE A 65 24.16 -2.37 -13.43
C ILE A 65 24.80 -2.26 -14.83
N ASN A 66 24.24 -2.94 -15.84
CA ASN A 66 24.73 -2.85 -17.20
C ASN A 66 24.62 -1.43 -17.76
N GLN A 67 23.53 -0.72 -17.52
CA GLN A 67 23.38 0.68 -17.90
C GLN A 67 24.47 1.57 -17.27
N ILE A 68 24.77 1.39 -16.00
CA ILE A 68 25.82 2.15 -15.31
C ILE A 68 27.20 1.84 -15.92
N ILE A 69 27.49 0.58 -16.27
CA ILE A 69 28.74 0.18 -16.93
C ILE A 69 28.84 0.84 -18.30
N ASP A 70 27.78 0.82 -19.10
CA ASP A 70 27.75 1.43 -20.43
C ASP A 70 27.96 2.95 -20.35
N LEU A 71 27.29 3.63 -19.43
CA LEU A 71 27.46 5.07 -19.20
C LEU A 71 28.88 5.41 -18.73
N SER A 72 29.46 4.59 -17.86
CA SER A 72 30.88 4.74 -17.46
C SER A 72 31.86 4.60 -18.64
N ASN A 73 31.58 3.68 -19.57
CA ASN A 73 32.38 3.50 -20.77
C ASN A 73 32.26 4.69 -21.75
N ILE A 74 31.02 5.25 -21.90
CA ILE A 74 30.79 6.46 -22.70
C ILE A 74 31.56 7.63 -22.11
N ALA A 75 31.41 7.87 -20.80
CA ALA A 75 32.14 8.96 -20.12
C ALA A 75 33.66 8.86 -20.29
N ARG A 76 34.23 7.65 -20.25
CA ARG A 76 35.65 7.40 -20.35
C ARG A 76 36.17 7.54 -21.77
N LYS A 77 35.40 7.14 -22.79
CA LYS A 77 35.84 7.11 -24.21
C LYS A 77 35.47 8.40 -24.94
N GLU A 78 34.32 8.96 -24.69
CA GLU A 78 33.73 10.03 -25.47
C GLU A 78 33.59 11.35 -24.68
N GLY A 79 33.79 11.29 -23.36
CA GLY A 79 33.78 12.46 -22.48
C GLY A 79 32.41 12.81 -21.92
N LEU A 80 32.36 13.93 -21.14
CA LEU A 80 31.17 14.33 -20.40
C LEU A 80 30.00 14.78 -21.30
N LEU A 81 30.28 15.34 -22.47
CA LEU A 81 29.22 15.79 -23.39
C LEU A 81 28.41 14.61 -23.94
N ALA A 82 29.10 13.51 -24.29
CA ALA A 82 28.42 12.29 -24.72
C ALA A 82 27.65 11.60 -23.57
N LEU A 83 28.17 11.73 -22.35
CA LEU A 83 27.47 11.25 -21.15
C LEU A 83 26.19 12.04 -20.91
N GLU A 84 26.14 13.34 -21.15
CA GLU A 84 24.96 14.19 -21.06
C GLU A 84 23.87 13.70 -22.02
N GLU A 85 24.19 13.53 -23.30
CA GLU A 85 23.29 13.03 -24.33
C GLU A 85 22.75 11.62 -24.01
N ALA A 86 23.59 10.74 -23.45
CA ALA A 86 23.18 9.42 -23.02
C ALA A 86 22.28 9.48 -21.78
N GLY A 87 22.56 10.38 -20.85
CA GLY A 87 21.79 10.61 -19.63
C GLY A 87 20.38 11.14 -19.91
N GLU A 88 20.19 11.97 -20.93
CA GLU A 88 18.87 12.48 -21.30
C GLU A 88 17.89 11.38 -21.75
N LYS A 89 18.41 10.29 -22.31
CA LYS A 89 17.65 9.15 -22.83
C LYS A 89 17.26 8.12 -21.74
N ILE A 90 17.66 8.34 -20.50
CA ILE A 90 17.40 7.44 -19.38
C ILE A 90 16.02 7.73 -18.81
N ASP A 91 15.20 6.70 -18.68
CA ASP A 91 13.87 6.77 -18.08
C ASP A 91 13.91 6.84 -16.55
N ASP A 92 14.93 6.26 -15.92
CA ASP A 92 15.11 6.28 -14.48
C ASP A 92 15.56 7.67 -14.00
N LEU A 93 14.64 8.35 -13.28
CA LEU A 93 14.87 9.72 -12.81
C LEU A 93 16.01 9.83 -11.80
N PHE A 94 16.23 8.80 -10.98
CA PHE A 94 17.30 8.79 -9.98
C PHE A 94 18.67 8.67 -10.66
N LEU A 95 18.81 7.71 -11.59
CA LEU A 95 20.02 7.54 -12.38
C LEU A 95 20.31 8.77 -13.24
N LYS A 96 19.30 9.32 -13.91
CA LYS A 96 19.40 10.55 -14.70
C LYS A 96 19.94 11.72 -13.87
N LYS A 97 19.38 11.91 -12.67
CA LYS A 97 19.84 12.98 -11.77
C LYS A 97 21.31 12.81 -11.37
N GLY A 98 21.72 11.57 -11.05
CA GLY A 98 23.12 11.27 -10.73
C GLY A 98 24.06 11.62 -11.88
N ILE A 99 23.68 11.28 -13.11
CA ILE A 99 24.48 11.59 -14.31
C ILE A 99 24.59 13.10 -14.54
N MET A 100 23.47 13.83 -14.42
CA MET A 100 23.49 15.29 -14.60
C MET A 100 24.40 15.98 -13.58
N LEU A 101 24.39 15.54 -12.32
CA LEU A 101 25.30 16.06 -11.30
C LEU A 101 26.78 15.83 -11.66
N ILE A 102 27.11 14.68 -12.28
CA ILE A 102 28.48 14.38 -12.73
C ILE A 102 28.86 15.26 -13.92
N VAL A 103 27.94 15.44 -14.87
CA VAL A 103 28.14 16.29 -16.07
C VAL A 103 28.36 17.75 -15.69
N ASP A 104 27.63 18.25 -14.68
CA ASP A 104 27.78 19.59 -14.12
C ASP A 104 29.10 19.79 -13.37
N GLY A 105 29.94 18.76 -13.25
CA GLY A 105 31.24 18.85 -12.57
C GLY A 105 31.12 18.90 -11.05
N THR A 106 30.00 18.43 -10.48
CA THR A 106 29.82 18.37 -9.04
C THR A 106 30.85 17.43 -8.40
N ASP A 107 31.38 17.79 -7.26
CA ASP A 107 32.31 16.96 -6.50
C ASP A 107 31.77 15.57 -6.24
N PRO A 108 32.55 14.49 -6.46
CA PRO A 108 32.06 13.10 -6.31
C PRO A 108 31.51 12.76 -4.93
N GLU A 109 32.07 13.32 -3.84
CA GLU A 109 31.54 13.12 -2.48
C GLU A 109 30.18 13.80 -2.33
N LEU A 110 30.02 14.98 -2.91
CA LEU A 110 28.77 15.72 -2.87
C LEU A 110 27.68 14.99 -3.69
N VAL A 111 28.01 14.49 -4.88
CA VAL A 111 27.09 13.65 -5.69
C VAL A 111 26.62 12.46 -4.88
N ARG A 112 27.53 11.73 -4.25
CA ARG A 112 27.19 10.58 -3.41
C ARG A 112 26.24 10.98 -2.26
N ASN A 113 26.57 12.02 -1.52
CA ASN A 113 25.75 12.48 -0.39
C ASN A 113 24.34 12.92 -0.82
N ILE A 114 24.20 13.58 -1.97
CA ILE A 114 22.92 13.98 -2.53
C ILE A 114 22.08 12.73 -2.87
N LEU A 115 22.68 11.75 -3.54
CA LEU A 115 21.99 10.54 -3.95
C LEU A 115 21.61 9.65 -2.75
N GLU A 116 22.50 9.50 -1.77
CA GLU A 116 22.22 8.78 -0.53
C GLU A 116 21.09 9.45 0.27
N THR A 117 21.08 10.78 0.32
CA THR A 117 20.00 11.53 0.97
C THR A 117 18.67 11.33 0.25
N GLU A 118 18.64 11.37 -1.07
CA GLU A 118 17.43 11.15 -1.84
C GLU A 118 16.88 9.73 -1.69
N LEU A 119 17.79 8.74 -1.64
CA LEU A 119 17.42 7.35 -1.38
C LEU A 119 16.80 7.19 0.01
N ALA A 120 17.42 7.80 1.04
CA ALA A 120 16.88 7.78 2.40
C ALA A 120 15.46 8.40 2.47
N PHE A 121 15.21 9.52 1.78
CA PHE A 121 13.87 10.10 1.70
C PHE A 121 12.86 9.21 0.96
N LEU A 122 13.30 8.47 -0.04
CA LEU A 122 12.45 7.51 -0.75
C LEU A 122 12.06 6.34 0.17
N GLU A 123 13.04 5.79 0.89
CA GLU A 123 12.82 4.72 1.88
C GLU A 123 11.88 5.17 3.00
N ASP A 124 12.09 6.36 3.56
CA ASP A 124 11.22 6.91 4.60
C ASP A 124 9.77 7.05 4.13
N ARG A 125 9.54 7.50 2.89
CA ARG A 125 8.18 7.58 2.33
C ARG A 125 7.53 6.20 2.20
N HIS A 126 8.27 5.19 1.76
CA HIS A 126 7.77 3.81 1.67
C HIS A 126 7.48 3.26 3.07
N ARG A 127 8.35 3.49 4.04
CA ARG A 127 8.19 3.08 5.44
C ARG A 127 6.96 3.73 6.10
N GLU A 128 6.74 5.02 5.86
CA GLU A 128 5.52 5.70 6.33
C GLU A 128 4.26 5.07 5.71
N GLY A 129 4.28 4.78 4.41
CA GLY A 129 3.18 4.11 3.73
C GLY A 129 2.92 2.71 4.27
N GLN A 130 3.97 1.93 4.49
CA GLN A 130 3.90 0.61 5.12
C GLN A 130 3.23 0.71 6.50
N GLY A 131 3.73 1.59 7.38
CA GLY A 131 3.20 1.76 8.74
C GLY A 131 1.72 2.14 8.75
N MET A 132 1.26 2.95 7.81
CA MET A 132 -0.15 3.30 7.68
C MET A 132 -1.01 2.06 7.35
N PHE A 133 -0.61 1.24 6.39
CA PHE A 133 -1.36 0.03 6.03
C PHE A 133 -1.29 -1.05 7.11
N GLU A 134 -0.19 -1.17 7.85
CA GLU A 134 -0.11 -2.02 9.04
C GLU A 134 -1.12 -1.58 10.11
N THR A 135 -1.24 -0.28 10.34
CA THR A 135 -2.20 0.31 11.27
C THR A 135 -3.65 0.02 10.81
N MET A 136 -3.96 0.18 9.53
CA MET A 136 -5.27 -0.21 8.96
C MET A 136 -5.53 -1.70 9.11
N GLY A 137 -4.51 -2.54 8.94
CA GLY A 137 -4.56 -3.98 9.17
C GLY A 137 -4.91 -4.34 10.62
N THR A 138 -4.50 -3.51 11.58
CA THR A 138 -4.85 -3.66 13.00
C THR A 138 -6.25 -3.14 13.31
N PHE A 139 -6.66 -2.02 12.71
CA PHE A 139 -7.97 -1.42 12.96
C PHE A 139 -9.12 -2.23 12.36
N ALA A 140 -8.95 -2.82 11.18
CA ALA A 140 -10.05 -3.52 10.51
C ALA A 140 -10.63 -4.67 11.34
N PRO A 141 -9.85 -5.59 11.94
CA PRO A 141 -10.38 -6.60 12.86
C PRO A 141 -10.99 -6.00 14.14
N ALA A 142 -10.42 -4.92 14.67
CA ALA A 142 -10.96 -4.24 15.85
C ALA A 142 -12.36 -3.68 15.57
N PHE A 143 -12.59 -3.03 14.44
CA PHE A 143 -13.91 -2.60 14.01
C PHE A 143 -14.83 -3.78 13.66
N GLY A 144 -14.28 -4.89 13.19
CA GLY A 144 -15.00 -6.16 13.04
C GLY A 144 -15.58 -6.63 14.38
N MET A 145 -14.78 -6.63 15.46
CA MET A 145 -15.25 -6.97 16.81
C MET A 145 -16.29 -5.97 17.34
N ILE A 146 -16.11 -4.68 17.10
CA ILE A 146 -17.11 -3.67 17.46
C ILE A 146 -18.45 -3.97 16.78
N GLY A 147 -18.42 -4.30 15.49
CA GLY A 147 -19.61 -4.70 14.75
C GLY A 147 -20.28 -5.96 15.29
N THR A 148 -19.49 -6.94 15.76
CA THR A 148 -19.99 -8.14 16.44
C THR A 148 -20.76 -7.75 17.70
N LEU A 149 -20.18 -6.87 18.52
CA LEU A 149 -20.84 -6.39 19.74
C LEU A 149 -22.15 -5.63 19.42
N ILE A 150 -22.15 -4.78 18.40
CA ILE A 150 -23.36 -4.08 17.94
C ILE A 150 -24.46 -5.08 17.55
N GLY A 151 -24.12 -6.09 16.74
CA GLY A 151 -25.07 -7.12 16.32
C GLY A 151 -25.62 -7.91 17.50
N LEU A 152 -24.78 -8.32 18.45
CA LEU A 152 -25.19 -9.05 19.64
C LEU A 152 -26.02 -8.19 20.60
N ILE A 153 -25.69 -6.92 20.82
CA ILE A 153 -26.46 -5.99 21.64
C ILE A 153 -27.87 -5.80 21.07
N ASN A 154 -27.96 -5.61 19.74
CA ASN A 154 -29.27 -5.48 19.09
C ASN A 154 -30.08 -6.77 19.18
N MET A 155 -29.43 -7.93 18.97
CA MET A 155 -30.09 -9.22 19.15
C MET A 155 -30.66 -9.39 20.56
N LEU A 156 -29.90 -9.00 21.60
CA LEU A 156 -30.33 -9.12 22.99
C LEU A 156 -31.48 -8.14 23.36
N LYS A 157 -31.54 -6.98 22.70
CA LYS A 157 -32.66 -6.04 22.90
C LYS A 157 -34.00 -6.56 22.39
N ASP A 158 -33.94 -7.31 21.29
CA ASP A 158 -35.13 -7.77 20.57
C ASP A 158 -35.32 -9.30 20.71
N LEU A 159 -34.92 -9.85 21.86
CA LEU A 159 -34.94 -11.30 22.12
C LEU A 159 -36.34 -11.89 22.10
N ASP A 160 -37.34 -11.06 22.41
CA ASP A 160 -38.78 -11.43 22.40
C ASP A 160 -39.32 -11.56 20.96
N ASP A 161 -38.60 -11.04 19.96
CA ASP A 161 -38.94 -11.18 18.54
C ASP A 161 -37.98 -12.15 17.83
N PRO A 162 -38.39 -13.42 17.62
CA PRO A 162 -37.55 -14.41 16.93
C PRO A 162 -37.15 -14.00 15.52
N SER A 163 -37.89 -13.10 14.87
CA SER A 163 -37.57 -12.66 13.49
C SER A 163 -36.36 -11.72 13.44
N SER A 164 -36.02 -11.06 14.53
CA SER A 164 -34.89 -10.13 14.66
C SER A 164 -33.55 -10.84 14.92
N VAL A 165 -33.56 -12.03 15.50
CA VAL A 165 -32.36 -12.78 15.93
C VAL A 165 -31.45 -13.10 14.77
N GLY A 166 -32.00 -13.63 13.68
CA GLY A 166 -31.23 -14.00 12.48
C GLY A 166 -30.50 -12.80 11.85
N PRO A 167 -31.18 -11.70 11.51
CA PRO A 167 -30.56 -10.50 10.95
C PRO A 167 -29.48 -9.91 11.85
N ASN A 168 -29.71 -9.77 13.15
CA ASN A 168 -28.72 -9.20 14.08
C ASN A 168 -27.49 -10.09 14.25
N MET A 169 -27.67 -11.40 14.28
CA MET A 169 -26.56 -12.36 14.31
C MET A 169 -25.76 -12.34 13.00
N SER A 170 -26.42 -12.14 11.87
CA SER A 170 -25.77 -11.96 10.57
C SER A 170 -24.85 -10.71 10.58
N VAL A 171 -25.30 -9.58 11.13
CA VAL A 171 -24.46 -8.39 11.30
C VAL A 171 -23.19 -8.73 12.07
N ALA A 172 -23.32 -9.41 13.22
CA ALA A 172 -22.21 -9.79 14.08
C ALA A 172 -21.17 -10.64 13.34
N LEU A 173 -21.60 -11.63 12.56
CA LEU A 173 -20.72 -12.54 11.86
C LEU A 173 -20.07 -11.87 10.64
N ILE A 174 -20.83 -11.11 9.85
CA ILE A 174 -20.35 -10.46 8.63
C ILE A 174 -19.34 -9.35 8.94
N THR A 175 -19.51 -8.60 10.02
CA THR A 175 -18.54 -7.57 10.42
C THR A 175 -17.19 -8.18 10.79
N THR A 176 -17.17 -9.29 11.52
CA THR A 176 -15.93 -10.01 11.83
C THR A 176 -15.27 -10.57 10.59
N PHE A 177 -16.08 -11.14 9.69
CA PHE A 177 -15.60 -11.62 8.38
C PHE A 177 -14.94 -10.49 7.58
N TYR A 178 -15.60 -9.34 7.43
CA TYR A 178 -15.05 -8.19 6.73
C TYR A 178 -13.76 -7.68 7.38
N GLY A 179 -13.73 -7.57 8.71
CA GLY A 179 -12.51 -7.15 9.42
C GLY A 179 -11.32 -8.03 9.10
N SER A 180 -11.50 -9.34 9.10
CA SER A 180 -10.47 -10.31 8.77
C SER A 180 -10.06 -10.26 7.30
N VAL A 181 -11.01 -10.17 6.38
CA VAL A 181 -10.76 -10.11 4.94
C VAL A 181 -9.97 -8.84 4.58
N PHE A 182 -10.42 -7.67 5.02
CA PHE A 182 -9.72 -6.41 4.71
C PHE A 182 -8.32 -6.37 5.32
N ALA A 183 -8.14 -6.82 6.55
CA ALA A 183 -6.83 -6.86 7.18
C ALA A 183 -5.86 -7.77 6.41
N ASN A 184 -6.24 -9.04 6.22
CA ASN A 184 -5.30 -10.08 5.78
C ASN A 184 -5.18 -10.19 4.25
N LEU A 185 -6.18 -9.74 3.48
CA LEU A 185 -6.14 -9.84 2.01
C LEU A 185 -5.85 -8.50 1.32
N ILE A 186 -5.99 -7.37 2.04
CA ILE A 186 -5.79 -6.05 1.44
C ILE A 186 -4.70 -5.28 2.18
N PHE A 187 -4.91 -4.91 3.44
CA PHE A 187 -4.04 -3.96 4.13
C PHE A 187 -2.65 -4.53 4.43
N ILE A 188 -2.56 -5.71 5.04
CA ILE A 188 -1.29 -6.36 5.36
C ILE A 188 -0.48 -6.72 4.10
N PRO A 189 -1.07 -7.30 3.03
CA PRO A 189 -0.33 -7.54 1.79
C PRO A 189 0.18 -6.27 1.11
N ILE A 190 -0.58 -5.17 1.16
CA ILE A 190 -0.11 -3.88 0.64
C ILE A 190 1.07 -3.37 1.48
N ALA A 191 0.97 -3.42 2.81
CA ALA A 191 2.07 -3.05 3.70
C ALA A 191 3.34 -3.85 3.40
N ASN A 192 3.21 -5.16 3.25
CA ASN A 192 4.34 -6.04 2.91
C ASN A 192 4.94 -5.74 1.53
N LYS A 193 4.11 -5.37 0.56
CA LYS A 193 4.59 -4.98 -0.77
C LYS A 193 5.34 -3.64 -0.77
N LEU A 194 5.01 -2.73 0.14
CA LEU A 194 5.72 -1.47 0.30
C LEU A 194 7.04 -1.62 1.07
N LYS A 195 7.22 -2.74 1.76
CA LYS A 195 8.45 -3.06 2.51
C LYS A 195 9.58 -3.50 1.57
N GLY A 196 9.27 -4.00 0.41
CA GLY A 196 10.28 -4.54 -0.41
C GLY A 196 10.19 -5.01 -1.65
#